data_cdb7d8987b9d8dda126190e59663c8c0
#
_entry.id   cdb7d8987b9d8dda126190e59663c8c0
#
_cell.length_a   1.000
_cell.length_b   1.000
_cell.length_c   1.000
_cell.angle_alpha   90.00
_cell.angle_beta   90.00
_cell.angle_gamma   90.00
#
_symmetry.space_group_name_H-M   'P 1'
#
loop_
_entity.id
_entity.type
_entity.pdbx_description
1 polymer ?
#
loop_
_entity_poly.entity_id
_entity_poly.type
_entity_poly.pdbx_seq_one_letter_code
_entity_poly.pdbx_strand_id
1 'polypeptide(L)'
;MQTNSSLLNLDVIQIQHYQQNRYPMLFIDFVKEALPGKYAKGYKNFSFNEWFFPAHFADEPNVPGFVQVEMLTQMFLMTFLTLPGNKEKKTSFVSISNAQFKRKIVPGERVDIESTLSFYSRGVAKGKSVGTING
;
A
#
# COMPACT_ATOMS: atom_id res chain seq x y z
N MET A 1 -5.52 -0.16 -28.94
CA MET A 1 -5.51 -0.06 -28.32
C MET A 1 -4.91 0.47 -27.23
N GLN A 2 -5.05 1.13 -26.79
CA GLN A 2 -4.49 1.84 -25.80
C GLN A 2 -4.79 1.45 -24.45
N THR A 3 -5.75 0.59 -24.25
CA THR A 3 -6.18 0.17 -22.93
C THR A 3 -5.09 -0.54 -22.17
N ASN A 4 -4.28 -1.35 -22.85
CA ASN A 4 -3.21 -2.06 -22.18
C ASN A 4 -2.13 -1.13 -21.67
N SER A 5 -1.93 -0.01 -22.32
CA SER A 5 -0.91 0.94 -21.88
C SER A 5 -1.30 1.64 -20.59
N SER A 6 -2.58 1.53 -20.17
CA SER A 6 -3.04 2.12 -18.92
C SER A 6 -2.69 1.28 -17.70
N LEU A 7 -2.43 -0.02 -17.89
CA LEU A 7 -2.12 -0.91 -16.77
C LEU A 7 -0.64 -0.88 -16.45
N LEU A 8 -0.33 -0.80 -15.16
CA LEU A 8 1.03 -0.73 -14.69
C LEU A 8 1.36 -1.95 -13.83
N ASN A 9 2.61 -2.37 -13.93
CA ASN A 9 3.16 -3.44 -13.11
C ASN A 9 4.49 -2.91 -12.60
N LEU A 10 4.62 -2.72 -11.29
CA LEU A 10 5.73 -1.98 -10.72
C LEU A 10 6.43 -2.78 -9.63
N ASP A 11 7.74 -2.97 -9.77
CA ASP A 11 8.54 -3.53 -8.69
C ASP A 11 8.85 -2.43 -7.65
N VAL A 12 9.55 -2.79 -6.59
CA VAL A 12 9.76 -1.87 -5.47
C VAL A 12 10.61 -0.66 -5.89
N ILE A 13 11.50 -0.82 -6.84
CA ILE A 13 12.30 0.32 -7.32
C ILE A 13 11.41 1.27 -8.11
N GLN A 14 10.55 0.73 -8.97
CA GLN A 14 9.64 1.54 -9.77
C GLN A 14 8.59 2.24 -8.90
N ILE A 15 8.13 1.58 -7.83
CA ILE A 15 7.20 2.20 -6.89
C ILE A 15 7.80 3.50 -6.34
N GLN A 16 9.09 3.51 -6.07
CA GLN A 16 9.76 4.68 -5.52
C GLN A 16 9.85 5.86 -6.49
N HIS A 17 9.55 5.64 -7.77
CA HIS A 17 9.42 6.74 -8.72
C HIS A 17 8.10 7.48 -8.57
N TYR A 18 7.14 6.89 -7.87
CA TYR A 18 5.81 7.47 -7.72
C TYR A 18 5.56 8.02 -6.32
N GLN A 19 6.07 7.37 -5.27
CA GLN A 19 5.82 7.85 -3.92
C GLN A 19 7.12 8.08 -3.16
N GLN A 20 7.05 8.96 -2.18
CA GLN A 20 8.21 9.43 -1.44
C GLN A 20 8.57 8.60 -0.22
N ASN A 21 7.77 7.58 0.10
CA ASN A 21 8.08 6.72 1.25
C ASN A 21 9.35 5.93 1.01
N ARG A 22 10.22 5.87 2.03
CA ARG A 22 11.50 5.16 1.97
C ARG A 22 11.72 4.41 3.27
N TYR A 23 12.66 3.44 3.24
CA TYR A 23 13.01 2.74 4.46
C TYR A 23 13.29 3.74 5.58
N PRO A 24 12.75 3.54 6.79
CA PRO A 24 12.03 2.36 7.25
C PRO A 24 10.50 2.45 7.11
N MET A 25 10.00 3.34 6.30
CA MET A 25 8.57 3.62 6.19
C MET A 25 7.97 3.25 4.84
N LEU A 26 8.64 2.47 4.02
CA LEU A 26 8.07 1.95 2.79
C LEU A 26 7.53 0.55 3.06
N PHE A 27 6.22 0.37 2.92
CA PHE A 27 5.54 -0.85 3.35
C PHE A 27 4.77 -1.58 2.25
N ILE A 28 5.09 -1.34 0.99
CA ILE A 28 4.60 -2.20 -0.11
C ILE A 28 5.80 -2.65 -0.93
N ASP A 29 5.74 -3.88 -1.43
CA ASP A 29 6.86 -4.48 -2.14
C ASP A 29 6.63 -4.58 -3.63
N PHE A 30 5.37 -4.68 -4.05
CA PHE A 30 5.09 -4.86 -5.47
C PHE A 30 3.67 -4.40 -5.81
N VAL A 31 3.52 -3.74 -6.95
CA VAL A 31 2.21 -3.42 -7.51
C VAL A 31 2.03 -4.32 -8.73
N LYS A 32 1.21 -5.34 -8.60
CA LYS A 32 0.99 -6.30 -9.68
C LYS A 32 0.19 -5.69 -10.82
N GLU A 33 -0.74 -4.81 -10.46
CA GLU A 33 -1.60 -4.21 -11.45
C GLU A 33 -2.17 -2.90 -10.91
N ALA A 34 -2.00 -1.83 -11.65
CA ALA A 34 -2.62 -0.56 -11.30
C ALA A 34 -3.24 0.05 -12.55
N LEU A 35 -4.49 0.49 -12.42
CA LEU A 35 -5.16 1.28 -13.43
C LEU A 35 -5.27 2.70 -12.86
N PRO A 36 -4.44 3.62 -13.34
CA PRO A 36 -4.38 4.96 -12.78
C PRO A 36 -5.75 5.63 -12.72
N GLY A 37 -6.07 6.18 -11.55
CA GLY A 37 -7.36 6.82 -11.32
C GLY A 37 -8.46 5.87 -10.92
N LYS A 38 -8.18 4.58 -10.82
CA LYS A 38 -9.22 3.58 -10.52
C LYS A 38 -8.84 2.66 -9.36
N TYR A 39 -7.76 1.89 -9.50
CA TYR A 39 -7.40 0.89 -8.48
C TYR A 39 -5.91 0.55 -8.54
N ALA A 40 -5.45 -0.13 -7.49
CA ALA A 40 -4.12 -0.72 -7.47
C ALA A 40 -4.17 -2.01 -6.65
N LYS A 41 -3.46 -3.03 -7.11
CA LYS A 41 -3.37 -4.33 -6.45
C LYS A 41 -1.91 -4.73 -6.35
N GLY A 42 -1.54 -5.30 -5.24
CA GLY A 42 -0.16 -5.74 -5.06
C GLY A 42 0.01 -6.44 -3.74
N TYR A 43 1.21 -6.38 -3.18
CA TYR A 43 1.44 -7.10 -1.93
C TYR A 43 2.61 -6.52 -1.14
N LYS A 44 2.65 -6.93 0.13
CA LYS A 44 3.76 -6.73 1.05
C LYS A 44 4.16 -8.08 1.61
N ASN A 45 5.45 -8.39 1.56
CA ASN A 45 6.02 -9.58 2.20
C ASN A 45 6.58 -9.16 3.55
N PHE A 46 6.16 -9.83 4.63
CA PHE A 46 6.68 -9.55 5.97
C PHE A 46 7.68 -10.63 6.36
N SER A 47 8.96 -10.35 6.15
CA SER A 47 9.99 -11.26 6.64
C SER A 47 10.28 -10.96 8.10
N PHE A 48 10.95 -11.91 8.79
CA PHE A 48 11.33 -11.69 10.18
C PHE A 48 12.32 -10.54 10.33
N ASN A 49 12.94 -10.11 9.25
CA ASN A 49 13.91 -9.01 9.29
C ASN A 49 13.30 -7.61 9.33
N GLU A 50 11.97 -7.50 9.41
CA GLU A 50 11.35 -6.20 9.58
C GLU A 50 11.73 -5.63 10.95
N TRP A 51 12.03 -4.33 10.98
CA TRP A 51 12.56 -3.67 12.17
C TRP A 51 11.62 -3.69 13.37
N PHE A 52 10.31 -3.78 13.15
CA PHE A 52 9.33 -3.69 14.23
C PHE A 52 9.06 -5.02 14.95
N PHE A 53 9.39 -6.16 14.36
CA PHE A 53 9.06 -7.44 14.98
C PHE A 53 9.71 -7.65 16.34
N PRO A 54 11.00 -7.32 16.55
CA PRO A 54 11.59 -7.50 17.90
C PRO A 54 10.91 -6.66 18.97
N ALA A 55 10.29 -5.55 18.58
CA ALA A 55 9.65 -4.63 19.51
C ALA A 55 8.17 -4.92 19.73
N HIS A 56 7.58 -5.78 18.88
CA HIS A 56 6.11 -5.93 18.90
C HIS A 56 5.69 -7.37 18.56
N PHE A 57 5.93 -8.43 19.31
CA PHE A 57 6.71 -8.36 20.53
C PHE A 57 7.81 -9.42 20.46
N ALA A 58 8.83 -9.31 21.31
CA ALA A 58 9.98 -10.23 21.24
C ALA A 58 9.57 -11.71 21.27
N ASP A 59 8.59 -12.06 22.12
CA ASP A 59 8.13 -13.45 22.26
C ASP A 59 6.90 -13.78 21.41
N GLU A 60 6.30 -12.78 20.79
CA GLU A 60 5.11 -13.00 19.94
C GLU A 60 5.09 -11.92 18.85
N PRO A 61 5.96 -12.04 17.85
CA PRO A 61 6.05 -10.98 16.82
C PRO A 61 4.82 -10.96 15.94
N ASN A 62 4.30 -9.76 15.75
CA ASN A 62 3.21 -9.50 14.80
C ASN A 62 3.27 -8.05 14.33
N VAL A 63 2.64 -7.78 13.21
CA VAL A 63 2.72 -6.47 12.57
C VAL A 63 1.89 -5.46 13.36
N PRO A 64 2.49 -4.35 13.80
CA PRO A 64 1.73 -3.31 14.50
C PRO A 64 0.60 -2.74 13.64
N GLY A 65 -0.49 -2.32 14.30
CA GLY A 65 -1.64 -1.77 13.59
C GLY A 65 -1.28 -0.57 12.73
N PHE A 66 -0.40 0.32 13.23
CA PHE A 66 -0.03 1.50 12.44
C PHE A 66 0.72 1.12 11.15
N VAL A 67 1.50 0.04 11.19
CA VAL A 67 2.18 -0.45 9.98
C VAL A 67 1.15 -0.98 8.99
N GLN A 68 0.12 -1.69 9.49
CA GLN A 68 -0.94 -2.19 8.63
C GLN A 68 -1.71 -1.06 7.95
N VAL A 69 -2.04 -0.01 8.70
CA VAL A 69 -2.71 1.15 8.13
C VAL A 69 -1.83 1.81 7.07
N GLU A 70 -0.54 1.96 7.37
CA GLU A 70 0.38 2.59 6.44
C GLU A 70 0.54 1.76 5.17
N MET A 71 0.67 0.44 5.31
CA MET A 71 0.75 -0.47 4.17
C MET A 71 -0.45 -0.33 3.24
N LEU A 72 -1.65 -0.36 3.82
CA LEU A 72 -2.88 -0.22 3.05
C LEU A 72 -2.96 1.15 2.38
N THR A 73 -2.53 2.18 3.08
CA THR A 73 -2.52 3.53 2.55
C THR A 73 -1.54 3.67 1.38
N GLN A 74 -0.36 3.06 1.49
CA GLN A 74 0.64 3.18 0.44
C GLN A 74 0.19 2.50 -0.85
N MET A 75 -0.54 1.39 -0.76
CA MET A 75 -1.14 0.82 -1.96
C MET A 75 -2.23 1.74 -2.51
N PHE A 76 -3.02 2.35 -1.63
CA PHE A 76 -4.04 3.30 -2.04
C PHE A 76 -3.43 4.50 -2.76
N LEU A 77 -2.27 4.99 -2.32
CA LEU A 77 -1.58 6.09 -2.99
C LEU A 77 -1.32 5.78 -4.46
N MET A 78 -1.07 4.52 -4.77
CA MET A 78 -0.75 4.13 -6.15
C MET A 78 -1.96 4.25 -7.07
N THR A 79 -3.17 4.36 -6.54
CA THR A 79 -4.35 4.55 -7.38
C THR A 79 -4.35 5.92 -8.05
N PHE A 80 -3.73 6.94 -7.44
CA PHE A 80 -3.75 8.29 -8.01
C PHE A 80 -2.35 8.88 -8.24
N LEU A 81 -1.32 8.41 -7.54
CA LEU A 81 0.04 8.88 -7.84
C LEU A 81 0.48 8.42 -9.22
N THR A 82 -0.14 7.38 -9.74
CA THR A 82 0.13 6.88 -11.09
C THR A 82 -0.52 7.70 -12.18
N LEU A 83 -1.40 8.63 -11.85
CA LEU A 83 -1.98 9.55 -12.83
C LEU A 83 -0.90 10.50 -13.37
N PRO A 84 -1.00 10.92 -14.62
CA PRO A 84 -0.04 11.87 -15.19
C PRO A 84 0.07 13.12 -14.33
N GLY A 85 1.31 13.55 -14.08
CA GLY A 85 1.57 14.77 -13.30
C GLY A 85 1.60 14.56 -11.80
N ASN A 86 1.32 13.35 -11.30
CA ASN A 86 1.26 13.11 -9.85
C ASN A 86 2.49 12.44 -9.26
N LYS A 87 3.45 12.03 -10.09
CA LYS A 87 4.64 11.36 -9.58
C LYS A 87 5.30 12.17 -8.47
N GLU A 88 5.66 11.45 -7.40
CA GLU A 88 6.45 12.01 -6.30
C GLU A 88 5.76 13.11 -5.50
N LYS A 89 4.47 13.29 -5.68
CA LYS A 89 3.74 14.21 -4.82
C LYS A 89 3.70 13.66 -3.40
N LYS A 90 3.93 14.52 -2.45
CA LYS A 90 3.83 14.16 -1.04
C LYS A 90 2.37 14.18 -0.63
N THR A 91 2.01 13.22 0.23
CA THR A 91 0.63 13.05 0.66
C THR A 91 0.55 13.04 2.17
N SER A 92 -0.62 13.34 2.69
CA SER A 92 -0.88 13.23 4.11
C SER A 92 -2.32 12.80 4.35
N PHE A 93 -2.52 12.13 5.48
CA PHE A 93 -3.85 11.71 5.87
C PHE A 93 -4.72 12.91 6.20
N VAL A 94 -5.99 12.84 5.80
CA VAL A 94 -7.00 13.76 6.27
C VAL A 94 -7.87 13.07 7.31
N SER A 95 -8.31 11.85 7.01
CA SER A 95 -9.14 11.09 7.95
C SER A 95 -9.18 9.62 7.57
N ILE A 96 -9.54 8.80 8.55
CA ILE A 96 -9.85 7.38 8.34
C ILE A 96 -11.19 7.16 9.00
N SER A 97 -12.19 6.79 8.21
CA SER A 97 -13.54 6.58 8.73
C SER A 97 -13.70 5.25 9.45
N ASN A 98 -12.99 4.24 8.98
CA ASN A 98 -13.15 2.89 9.52
C ASN A 98 -11.87 2.10 9.24
N ALA A 99 -11.36 1.45 10.28
CA ALA A 99 -10.22 0.55 10.13
C ALA A 99 -10.48 -0.67 11.01
N GLN A 100 -10.35 -1.87 10.42
CA GLN A 100 -10.60 -3.12 11.13
C GLN A 100 -9.42 -4.06 10.93
N PHE A 101 -9.00 -4.70 12.00
CA PHE A 101 -7.89 -5.66 12.00
C PHE A 101 -8.45 -7.01 12.46
N LYS A 102 -8.71 -7.90 11.49
CA LYS A 102 -9.44 -9.14 11.80
C LYS A 102 -8.55 -10.31 12.17
N ARG A 103 -7.24 -10.18 11.95
CA ARG A 103 -6.28 -11.19 12.39
C ARG A 103 -4.90 -10.57 12.49
N LYS A 104 -4.03 -11.22 13.26
CA LYS A 104 -2.63 -10.83 13.33
C LYS A 104 -1.91 -11.21 12.03
N ILE A 105 -0.91 -10.45 11.69
CA ILE A 105 0.02 -10.79 10.60
C ILE A 105 1.34 -11.13 11.27
N VAL A 106 1.86 -12.31 10.98
CA VAL A 106 3.08 -12.81 11.63
C VAL A 106 4.22 -12.89 10.62
N PRO A 107 5.48 -12.98 11.10
CA PRO A 107 6.63 -13.06 10.20
C PRO A 107 6.50 -14.22 9.21
N GLY A 108 6.89 -13.96 7.97
CA GLY A 108 6.83 -14.96 6.91
C GLY A 108 5.57 -14.88 6.07
N GLU A 109 4.60 -14.07 6.45
CA GLU A 109 3.35 -13.98 5.70
C GLU A 109 3.39 -12.88 4.65
N ARG A 110 2.67 -13.09 3.56
CA ARG A 110 2.46 -12.09 2.54
C ARG A 110 1.03 -11.59 2.62
N VAL A 111 0.87 -10.28 2.58
CA VAL A 111 -0.45 -9.65 2.51
C VAL A 111 -0.70 -9.18 1.10
N ASP A 112 -1.75 -9.68 0.49
CA ASP A 112 -2.23 -9.19 -0.80
C ASP A 112 -3.15 -8.01 -0.54
N ILE A 113 -3.00 -6.94 -1.32
CA ILE A 113 -3.69 -5.68 -1.05
C ILE A 113 -4.42 -5.22 -2.31
N GLU A 114 -5.69 -4.84 -2.14
CA GLU A 114 -6.45 -4.21 -3.22
C GLU A 114 -6.95 -2.87 -2.74
N SER A 115 -6.68 -1.84 -3.51
CA SER A 115 -7.09 -0.47 -3.21
C SER A 115 -7.95 0.06 -4.35
N THR A 116 -9.04 0.72 -3.99
CA THR A 116 -9.98 1.29 -4.95
C THR A 116 -10.14 2.77 -4.67
N LEU A 117 -10.01 3.58 -5.71
CA LEU A 117 -10.21 5.02 -5.62
C LEU A 117 -11.66 5.33 -5.95
N SER A 118 -12.38 5.97 -5.01
CA SER A 118 -13.78 6.33 -5.24
C SER A 118 -13.96 7.80 -5.60
N PHE A 119 -12.99 8.64 -5.27
CA PHE A 119 -13.08 10.08 -5.52
C PHE A 119 -11.68 10.66 -5.59
N TYR A 120 -11.44 11.50 -6.58
CA TYR A 120 -10.19 12.25 -6.64
C TYR A 120 -10.46 13.60 -7.31
N SER A 121 -10.29 14.69 -6.56
CA SER A 121 -10.50 16.02 -7.07
C SER A 121 -9.73 17.02 -6.21
N ARG A 122 -9.06 17.96 -6.88
CA ARG A 122 -8.36 19.08 -6.22
C ARG A 122 -7.39 18.60 -5.14
N GLY A 123 -6.68 17.52 -5.43
CA GLY A 123 -5.70 16.99 -4.50
C GLY A 123 -6.27 16.19 -3.35
N VAL A 124 -7.58 15.94 -3.32
CA VAL A 124 -8.21 15.11 -2.29
C VAL A 124 -8.60 13.77 -2.90
N ALA A 125 -8.15 12.69 -2.26
CA ALA A 125 -8.44 11.33 -2.70
C ALA A 125 -9.20 10.59 -1.61
N LYS A 126 -10.22 9.83 -2.01
CA LYS A 126 -11.00 8.98 -1.11
C LYS A 126 -11.13 7.59 -1.70
N GLY A 127 -11.14 6.60 -0.85
CA GLY A 127 -11.30 5.23 -1.30
C GLY A 127 -11.14 4.25 -0.18
N LYS A 128 -10.82 3.01 -0.53
CA LYS A 128 -10.66 1.96 0.48
C LYS A 128 -9.57 0.99 0.04
N SER A 129 -9.05 0.27 1.04
CA SER A 129 -8.06 -0.79 0.81
C SER A 129 -8.42 -2.00 1.65
N VAL A 130 -8.18 -3.18 1.10
CA VAL A 130 -8.39 -4.45 1.78
C VAL A 130 -7.14 -5.28 1.64
N GLY A 131 -6.66 -5.82 2.76
CA GLY A 131 -5.55 -6.75 2.78
C GLY A 131 -6.03 -8.15 3.12
N THR A 132 -5.49 -9.15 2.45
CA THR A 132 -5.84 -10.55 2.71
C THR A 132 -4.59 -11.40 2.73
N ILE A 133 -4.66 -12.51 3.44
CA ILE A 133 -3.59 -13.52 3.50
C ILE A 133 -4.20 -14.83 3.04
N ASN A 134 -3.65 -15.35 1.92
CA ASN A 134 -4.15 -16.59 1.31
C ASN A 134 -5.63 -16.49 0.91
N GLY A 135 -6.00 -15.32 0.46
CA GLY A 135 -7.39 -15.08 0.09
C GLY A 135 -8.14 -14.45 1.24
#